data_534059f39f91f9a1dc5d6f15a28db471
#
_entry.id   534059f39f91f9a1dc5d6f15a28db471
#
_cell.length_a   1.000
_cell.length_b   1.000
_cell.length_c   1.000
_cell.angle_alpha   90.00
_cell.angle_beta   90.00
_cell.angle_gamma   90.00
#
_symmetry.space_group_name_H-M   'P 1'
#
loop_
_entity.id
_entity.type
_entity.pdbx_description
1 polymer ?
#
loop_
_entity_poly.entity_id
_entity_poly.type
_entity_poly.pdbx_seq_one_letter_code
_entity_poly.pdbx_strand_id
1 'polypeptide(L)'
;MKKTGAVLVAAGLSSRMKDFKPMLPFGGSTVSRHMVSMLKDMDIDPIVVVTGYRAEQLESHLSHMSVRFVRNERYRETEMFDSICLGVEAIASDCERIMILPIDIPALMPETIRQTLMIDAPILRTMCKGEPGHPIIIQTDVFPVIWQNDGHRGLRGAMEESGIPITNLEVEDEGIYKD
;
A
#
# COMPACT_ATOMS: atom_id res chain seq x y z
N MET A 1 5.44 14.63 -14.00
CA MET A 1 4.98 13.92 -12.79
C MET A 1 6.05 12.92 -12.39
N LYS A 2 6.33 12.80 -11.10
CA LYS A 2 7.32 11.84 -10.60
C LYS A 2 6.85 10.40 -10.82
N LYS A 3 7.79 9.53 -11.19
CA LYS A 3 7.49 8.11 -11.37
C LYS A 3 7.05 7.50 -10.04
N THR A 4 5.85 6.92 -10.01
CA THR A 4 5.24 6.38 -8.81
C THR A 4 5.12 4.87 -8.91
N GLY A 5 5.73 4.17 -7.94
CA GLY A 5 5.50 2.75 -7.72
C GLY A 5 4.49 2.53 -6.61
N ALA A 6 4.10 1.29 -6.38
CA ALA A 6 3.18 0.95 -5.31
C ALA A 6 3.61 -0.29 -4.54
N VAL A 7 3.35 -0.25 -3.24
CA VAL A 7 3.46 -1.39 -2.34
C VAL A 7 2.05 -1.76 -1.89
N LEU A 8 1.60 -2.95 -2.31
CA LEU A 8 0.34 -3.53 -1.87
C LEU A 8 0.65 -4.55 -0.76
N VAL A 9 0.18 -4.30 0.44
CA VAL A 9 0.45 -5.16 1.58
C VAL A 9 -0.63 -6.23 1.69
N ALA A 10 -0.23 -7.49 1.58
CA ALA A 10 -1.10 -8.65 1.69
C ALA A 10 -0.60 -9.68 2.71
N ALA A 11 0.43 -9.33 3.49
CA ALA A 11 1.10 -10.27 4.39
C ALA A 11 0.36 -10.51 5.71
N GLY A 12 -0.64 -9.68 6.02
CA GLY A 12 -1.37 -9.80 7.28
C GLY A 12 -2.17 -11.08 7.41
N LEU A 13 -2.36 -11.52 8.66
CA LEU A 13 -3.28 -12.61 8.96
C LEU A 13 -4.70 -12.05 8.96
N SER A 14 -5.57 -12.59 8.11
CA SER A 14 -7.01 -12.31 8.17
C SER A 14 -7.63 -13.09 9.35
N SER A 15 -7.09 -12.87 10.55
CA SER A 15 -7.36 -13.69 11.73
C SER A 15 -8.80 -13.61 12.26
N ARG A 16 -9.52 -12.56 11.85
CA ARG A 16 -10.92 -12.35 12.28
C ARG A 16 -11.94 -12.88 11.29
N MET A 17 -11.50 -13.25 10.09
CA MET A 17 -12.37 -13.80 9.04
C MET A 17 -11.81 -15.13 8.59
N LYS A 18 -12.69 -16.11 8.39
CA LYS A 18 -12.29 -17.44 7.90
C LYS A 18 -11.78 -17.40 6.47
N ASP A 19 -12.11 -16.33 5.75
CA ASP A 19 -11.80 -16.20 4.34
C ASP A 19 -10.54 -15.35 4.12
N PHE A 20 -9.78 -15.73 3.10
CA PHE A 20 -8.61 -14.98 2.68
C PHE A 20 -9.08 -13.81 1.81
N LYS A 21 -9.13 -12.61 2.39
CA LYS A 21 -9.70 -11.40 1.76
C LYS A 21 -9.22 -11.10 0.35
N PRO A 22 -7.91 -11.21 0.01
CA PRO A 22 -7.46 -10.91 -1.35
C PRO A 22 -8.11 -11.78 -2.43
N MET A 23 -8.63 -12.94 -2.06
CA MET A 23 -9.27 -13.88 -3.00
C MET A 23 -10.78 -13.76 -3.04
N LEU A 24 -11.39 -12.91 -2.23
CA LEU A 24 -12.85 -12.75 -2.21
C LEU A 24 -13.34 -12.16 -3.54
N PRO A 25 -14.53 -12.58 -4.00
CA PRO A 25 -15.11 -12.03 -5.23
C PRO A 25 -15.35 -10.53 -5.13
N PHE A 26 -15.03 -9.82 -6.20
CA PHE A 26 -15.29 -8.39 -6.31
C PHE A 26 -15.36 -8.00 -7.80
N GLY A 27 -16.47 -7.35 -8.21
CA GLY A 27 -16.60 -6.79 -9.54
C GLY A 27 -16.37 -7.77 -10.70
N GLY A 28 -16.81 -9.02 -10.56
CA GLY A 28 -16.60 -10.05 -11.58
C GLY A 28 -15.21 -10.68 -11.55
N SER A 29 -14.37 -10.31 -10.58
CA SER A 29 -13.03 -10.86 -10.39
C SER A 29 -12.80 -11.10 -8.90
N THR A 30 -11.63 -10.69 -8.37
CA THR A 30 -11.31 -10.76 -6.94
C THR A 30 -10.81 -9.42 -6.43
N VAL A 31 -10.83 -9.26 -5.11
CA VAL A 31 -10.32 -8.04 -4.44
C VAL A 31 -8.90 -7.73 -4.91
N SER A 32 -7.99 -8.70 -4.87
CA SER A 32 -6.59 -8.47 -5.24
C SER A 32 -6.41 -8.08 -6.70
N ARG A 33 -7.10 -8.75 -7.62
CA ARG A 33 -7.02 -8.40 -9.04
C ARG A 33 -7.61 -7.03 -9.33
N HIS A 34 -8.70 -6.68 -8.65
CA HIS A 34 -9.30 -5.35 -8.76
C HIS A 34 -8.30 -4.27 -8.34
N MET A 35 -7.66 -4.44 -7.20
CA MET A 35 -6.68 -3.47 -6.69
C MET A 35 -5.50 -3.29 -7.66
N VAL A 36 -4.95 -4.38 -8.15
CA VAL A 36 -3.83 -4.32 -9.12
C VAL A 36 -4.27 -3.63 -10.41
N SER A 37 -5.43 -4.00 -10.96
CA SER A 37 -5.94 -3.38 -12.19
C SER A 37 -6.14 -1.89 -12.04
N MET A 38 -6.71 -1.45 -10.92
CA MET A 38 -6.94 -0.03 -10.65
C MET A 38 -5.64 0.76 -10.64
N LEU A 39 -4.59 0.22 -10.02
CA LEU A 39 -3.28 0.88 -9.99
C LEU A 39 -2.65 0.92 -11.38
N LYS A 40 -2.75 -0.16 -12.14
CA LYS A 40 -2.21 -0.21 -13.50
C LYS A 40 -2.92 0.78 -14.44
N ASP A 41 -4.22 0.96 -14.28
CA ASP A 41 -4.99 1.94 -15.06
C ASP A 41 -4.54 3.38 -14.77
N MET A 42 -3.88 3.62 -13.67
CA MET A 42 -3.31 4.93 -13.29
C MET A 42 -1.82 5.05 -13.62
N ASP A 43 -1.29 4.13 -14.43
CA ASP A 43 0.13 4.09 -14.85
C ASP A 43 1.11 3.99 -13.67
N ILE A 44 0.70 3.36 -12.59
CA ILE A 44 1.57 3.12 -11.44
C ILE A 44 2.41 1.88 -11.73
N ASP A 45 3.73 2.05 -11.72
CA ASP A 45 4.71 1.00 -12.02
C ASP A 45 6.06 1.39 -11.42
N PRO A 46 6.80 0.49 -10.76
CA PRO A 46 6.46 -0.91 -10.50
C PRO A 46 5.42 -1.08 -9.39
N ILE A 47 4.73 -2.23 -9.40
CA ILE A 47 3.85 -2.64 -8.31
C ILE A 47 4.46 -3.87 -7.65
N VAL A 48 4.65 -3.84 -6.34
CA VAL A 48 5.07 -5.00 -5.57
C VAL A 48 3.98 -5.40 -4.59
N VAL A 49 3.67 -6.68 -4.56
CA VAL A 49 2.73 -7.26 -3.59
C VAL A 49 3.55 -7.95 -2.52
N VAL A 50 3.38 -7.52 -1.27
CA VAL A 50 4.04 -8.16 -0.13
C VAL A 50 3.13 -9.26 0.37
N THR A 51 3.57 -10.51 0.20
CA THR A 51 2.81 -11.70 0.55
C THR A 51 3.28 -12.33 1.85
N GLY A 52 2.46 -13.17 2.46
CA GLY A 52 2.79 -13.88 3.68
C GLY A 52 1.84 -15.05 3.85
N TYR A 53 0.77 -14.87 4.58
CA TYR A 53 -0.26 -15.89 4.71
C TYR A 53 -0.80 -16.26 3.32
N ARG A 54 -0.76 -17.55 2.98
CA ARG A 54 -1.17 -18.11 1.67
C ARG A 54 -0.47 -17.44 0.48
N ALA A 55 0.83 -17.18 0.66
CA ALA A 55 1.64 -16.50 -0.36
C ALA A 55 1.57 -17.18 -1.73
N GLU A 56 1.75 -18.51 -1.77
CA GLU A 56 1.74 -19.25 -3.05
C GLU A 56 0.42 -19.09 -3.81
N GLN A 57 -0.70 -19.12 -3.09
CA GLN A 57 -2.02 -18.97 -3.68
C GLN A 57 -2.18 -17.60 -4.32
N LEU A 58 -1.81 -16.55 -3.61
CA LEU A 58 -1.94 -15.16 -4.10
C LEU A 58 -0.98 -14.88 -5.25
N GLU A 59 0.28 -15.31 -5.13
CA GLU A 59 1.28 -15.14 -6.18
C GLU A 59 0.84 -15.82 -7.47
N SER A 60 0.33 -17.04 -7.39
CA SER A 60 -0.19 -17.76 -8.54
C SER A 60 -1.38 -17.03 -9.15
N HIS A 61 -2.29 -16.54 -8.32
CA HIS A 61 -3.49 -15.83 -8.75
C HIS A 61 -3.17 -14.53 -9.50
N LEU A 62 -2.10 -13.83 -9.11
CA LEU A 62 -1.68 -12.57 -9.71
C LEU A 62 -0.54 -12.71 -10.72
N SER A 63 -0.07 -13.93 -11.01
CA SER A 63 1.13 -14.18 -11.80
C SER A 63 1.13 -13.57 -13.19
N HIS A 64 -0.04 -13.40 -13.80
CA HIS A 64 -0.19 -12.86 -15.16
C HIS A 64 -0.40 -11.34 -15.21
N MET A 65 -0.36 -10.66 -14.09
CA MET A 65 -0.68 -9.24 -14.01
C MET A 65 0.55 -8.32 -14.01
N SER A 66 1.74 -8.85 -14.27
CA SER A 66 3.01 -8.08 -14.34
C SER A 66 3.27 -7.28 -13.07
N VAL A 67 3.19 -7.95 -11.94
CA VAL A 67 3.55 -7.40 -10.62
C VAL A 67 4.74 -8.16 -10.06
N ARG A 68 5.47 -7.51 -9.16
CA ARG A 68 6.56 -8.14 -8.42
C ARG A 68 6.02 -8.68 -7.11
N PHE A 69 6.68 -9.69 -6.55
CA PHE A 69 6.32 -10.25 -5.25
C PHE A 69 7.53 -10.24 -4.33
N VAL A 70 7.28 -9.95 -3.06
CA VAL A 70 8.24 -10.17 -1.99
C VAL A 70 7.50 -10.83 -0.84
N ARG A 71 8.08 -11.88 -0.25
CA ARG A 71 7.46 -12.57 0.86
C ARG A 71 7.96 -12.03 2.18
N ASN A 72 7.03 -11.77 3.09
CA ASN A 72 7.34 -11.61 4.49
C ASN A 72 7.23 -12.98 5.15
N GLU A 73 8.33 -13.69 5.24
CA GLU A 73 8.39 -15.04 5.81
C GLU A 73 8.06 -15.04 7.30
N ARG A 74 8.18 -13.89 7.95
CA ARG A 74 7.90 -13.71 9.36
C ARG A 74 6.57 -12.99 9.61
N TYR A 75 5.61 -13.14 8.72
CA TYR A 75 4.34 -12.41 8.80
C TYR A 75 3.57 -12.65 10.11
N ARG A 76 3.79 -13.79 10.77
CA ARG A 76 3.13 -14.12 12.05
C ARG A 76 3.73 -13.37 13.24
N GLU A 77 4.97 -12.92 13.10
CA GLU A 77 5.77 -12.31 14.19
C GLU A 77 5.99 -10.82 13.99
N THR A 78 5.58 -10.28 12.84
CA THR A 78 5.85 -8.89 12.46
C THR A 78 4.55 -8.13 12.20
N GLU A 79 4.69 -6.80 12.12
CA GLU A 79 3.58 -5.89 11.89
C GLU A 79 3.55 -5.41 10.44
N MET A 80 2.50 -4.67 10.07
CA MET A 80 2.36 -4.10 8.73
C MET A 80 3.56 -3.23 8.34
N PHE A 81 4.13 -2.49 9.28
CA PHE A 81 5.31 -1.64 9.02
C PHE A 81 6.49 -2.46 8.47
N ASP A 82 6.72 -3.63 9.02
CA ASP A 82 7.80 -4.52 8.54
C ASP A 82 7.56 -4.98 7.11
N SER A 83 6.32 -5.29 6.76
CA SER A 83 5.95 -5.66 5.39
C SER A 83 6.12 -4.49 4.44
N ILE A 84 5.75 -3.28 4.86
CA ILE A 84 5.97 -2.07 4.07
C ILE A 84 7.46 -1.88 3.77
N CYS A 85 8.31 -2.07 4.78
CA CYS A 85 9.76 -1.97 4.60
C CYS A 85 10.27 -2.92 3.52
N LEU A 86 9.82 -4.18 3.55
CA LEU A 86 10.20 -5.17 2.54
C LEU A 86 9.76 -4.75 1.13
N GLY A 87 8.54 -4.25 1.00
CA GLY A 87 8.02 -3.81 -0.29
C GLY A 87 8.76 -2.60 -0.83
N VAL A 88 9.02 -1.61 0.01
CA VAL A 88 9.77 -0.42 -0.39
C VAL A 88 11.19 -0.78 -0.83
N GLU A 89 11.87 -1.62 -0.06
CA GLU A 89 13.22 -2.06 -0.41
C GLU A 89 13.27 -2.72 -1.79
N ALA A 90 12.21 -3.44 -2.16
CA ALA A 90 12.16 -4.14 -3.44
C ALA A 90 12.02 -3.21 -4.65
N ILE A 91 11.46 -2.00 -4.50
CA ILE A 91 11.15 -1.13 -5.65
C ILE A 91 11.71 0.28 -5.56
N ALA A 92 12.34 0.67 -4.45
CA ALA A 92 12.75 2.06 -4.21
C ALA A 92 13.72 2.60 -5.27
N SER A 93 14.59 1.74 -5.83
CA SER A 93 15.55 2.16 -6.87
C SER A 93 14.90 2.40 -8.23
N ASP A 94 13.66 1.97 -8.42
CA ASP A 94 12.97 2.00 -9.72
C ASP A 94 11.89 3.09 -9.80
N CYS A 95 11.72 3.90 -8.78
CA CYS A 95 10.71 4.97 -8.77
C CYS A 95 11.13 6.12 -7.87
N GLU A 96 10.47 7.26 -8.03
CA GLU A 96 10.77 8.47 -7.29
C GLU A 96 9.90 8.67 -6.05
N ARG A 97 8.73 8.03 -6.05
CA ARG A 97 7.82 8.01 -4.90
C ARG A 97 7.05 6.70 -4.89
N ILE A 98 6.59 6.31 -3.71
CA ILE A 98 5.92 5.04 -3.50
C ILE A 98 4.56 5.26 -2.84
N MET A 99 3.53 4.71 -3.47
CA MET A 99 2.19 4.64 -2.93
C MET A 99 2.07 3.37 -2.09
N ILE A 100 1.61 3.53 -0.86
CA ILE A 100 1.47 2.42 0.10
C ILE A 100 0.00 2.23 0.41
N LEU A 101 -0.50 1.02 0.25
CA LEU A 101 -1.87 0.68 0.61
C LEU A 101 -2.02 -0.82 0.90
N PRO A 102 -3.00 -1.17 1.75
CA PRO A 102 -3.36 -2.57 1.92
C PRO A 102 -4.06 -3.07 0.66
N ILE A 103 -3.98 -4.39 0.42
CA ILE A 103 -4.60 -4.98 -0.76
C ILE A 103 -6.13 -5.15 -0.62
N ASP A 104 -6.66 -5.00 0.59
CA ASP A 104 -8.05 -5.34 0.92
C ASP A 104 -8.94 -4.12 1.17
N ILE A 105 -8.74 -3.05 0.39
CA ILE A 105 -9.62 -1.86 0.43
C ILE A 105 -10.25 -1.61 -0.95
N PRO A 106 -11.07 -2.56 -1.46
CA PRO A 106 -11.57 -2.47 -2.84
C PRO A 106 -12.57 -1.34 -3.08
N ALA A 107 -13.11 -0.73 -2.02
CA ALA A 107 -14.02 0.40 -2.14
C ALA A 107 -13.29 1.72 -2.45
N LEU A 108 -11.96 1.75 -2.37
CA LEU A 108 -11.16 2.92 -2.75
C LEU A 108 -11.47 3.31 -4.19
N MET A 109 -11.78 4.60 -4.40
CA MET A 109 -12.16 5.10 -5.72
C MET A 109 -10.95 5.51 -6.56
N PRO A 110 -10.98 5.23 -7.89
CA PRO A 110 -9.91 5.66 -8.80
C PRO A 110 -9.65 7.17 -8.74
N GLU A 111 -10.70 7.98 -8.57
CA GLU A 111 -10.55 9.42 -8.48
C GLU A 111 -9.69 9.84 -7.28
N THR A 112 -9.83 9.15 -6.15
CA THR A 112 -8.99 9.40 -4.97
C THR A 112 -7.52 9.16 -5.29
N ILE A 113 -7.21 8.07 -5.97
CA ILE A 113 -5.84 7.77 -6.41
C ILE A 113 -5.34 8.89 -7.33
N ARG A 114 -6.15 9.31 -8.30
CA ARG A 114 -5.78 10.38 -9.23
C ARG A 114 -5.46 11.67 -8.49
N GLN A 115 -6.27 12.05 -7.51
CA GLN A 115 -6.05 13.26 -6.72
C GLN A 115 -4.73 13.19 -5.94
N THR A 116 -4.41 12.03 -5.35
CA THR A 116 -3.15 11.87 -4.62
C THR A 116 -1.93 12.00 -5.53
N LEU A 117 -2.04 11.49 -6.76
CA LEU A 117 -0.93 11.54 -7.72
C LEU A 117 -0.59 12.96 -8.17
N MET A 118 -1.55 13.88 -8.08
CA MET A 118 -1.37 15.28 -8.50
C MET A 118 -0.62 16.12 -7.48
N ILE A 119 -0.40 15.64 -6.29
CA ILE A 119 0.24 16.40 -5.20
C ILE A 119 1.70 16.00 -5.09
N ASP A 120 2.59 17.00 -5.13
CA ASP A 120 4.03 16.81 -4.93
C ASP A 120 4.37 17.21 -3.50
N ALA A 121 4.61 16.21 -2.65
CA ALA A 121 4.94 16.40 -1.24
C ALA A 121 5.87 15.28 -0.78
N PRO A 122 6.75 15.53 0.20
CA PRO A 122 7.61 14.47 0.76
C PRO A 122 6.80 13.30 1.32
N ILE A 123 5.73 13.61 2.06
CA ILE A 123 4.79 12.63 2.60
C ILE A 123 3.38 13.17 2.36
N LEU A 124 2.56 12.39 1.66
CA LEU A 124 1.15 12.70 1.44
C LEU A 124 0.31 11.65 2.16
N ARG A 125 -0.64 12.11 2.97
CA ARG A 125 -1.58 11.25 3.67
C ARG A 125 -3.01 11.60 3.26
N THR A 126 -3.79 10.58 2.92
CA THR A 126 -5.20 10.75 2.57
C THR A 126 -6.05 10.76 3.84
N MET A 127 -7.00 11.69 3.91
CA MET A 127 -7.91 11.85 5.06
C MET A 127 -9.35 11.88 4.56
N CYS A 128 -10.26 11.35 5.37
CA CYS A 128 -11.69 11.47 5.15
C CYS A 128 -12.38 11.68 6.49
N LYS A 129 -13.18 12.72 6.60
CA LYS A 129 -13.90 13.07 7.84
C LYS A 129 -12.97 13.15 9.05
N GLY A 130 -11.78 13.69 8.84
CA GLY A 130 -10.79 13.85 9.90
C GLY A 130 -10.02 12.58 10.27
N GLU A 131 -10.30 11.45 9.61
CA GLU A 131 -9.63 10.17 9.88
C GLU A 131 -8.64 9.82 8.78
N PRO A 132 -7.44 9.34 9.13
CA PRO A 132 -6.45 8.95 8.13
C PRO A 132 -6.78 7.62 7.48
N GLY A 133 -6.40 7.48 6.23
CA GLY A 133 -6.56 6.24 5.47
C GLY A 133 -5.47 6.09 4.42
N HIS A 134 -5.78 5.35 3.38
CA HIS A 134 -4.86 5.05 2.28
C HIS A 134 -5.43 5.56 0.96
N PRO A 135 -4.60 5.82 -0.04
CA PRO A 135 -3.14 5.60 -0.06
C PRO A 135 -2.36 6.65 0.73
N ILE A 136 -1.14 6.25 1.11
CA ILE A 136 -0.10 7.16 1.58
C ILE A 136 0.95 7.18 0.47
N ILE A 137 1.47 8.35 0.12
CA ILE A 137 2.56 8.46 -0.85
C ILE A 137 3.77 9.11 -0.19
N ILE A 138 4.92 8.46 -0.31
CA ILE A 138 6.17 8.92 0.28
C ILE A 138 7.24 8.96 -0.80
N GLN A 139 7.98 10.07 -0.89
CA GLN A 139 9.12 10.18 -1.80
C GLN A 139 10.23 9.20 -1.36
N THR A 140 10.85 8.53 -2.33
CA THR A 140 11.82 7.47 -2.01
C THR A 140 13.02 7.98 -1.24
N ASP A 141 13.43 9.23 -1.44
CA ASP A 141 14.59 9.82 -0.76
C ASP A 141 14.33 10.13 0.73
N VAL A 142 13.09 10.10 1.21
CA VAL A 142 12.82 10.32 2.63
C VAL A 142 12.67 9.02 3.43
N PHE A 143 12.57 7.87 2.78
CA PHE A 143 12.47 6.60 3.49
C PHE A 143 13.62 6.32 4.45
N PRO A 144 14.88 6.66 4.16
CA PRO A 144 15.96 6.44 5.14
C PRO A 144 15.71 7.06 6.51
N VAL A 145 15.05 8.23 6.55
CA VAL A 145 14.67 8.87 7.81
C VAL A 145 13.55 8.11 8.50
N ILE A 146 12.54 7.67 7.72
CA ILE A 146 11.40 6.93 8.25
C ILE A 146 11.85 5.57 8.82
N TRP A 147 12.80 4.90 8.15
CA TRP A 147 13.32 3.59 8.58
C TRP A 147 14.14 3.63 9.87
N GLN A 148 14.53 4.80 10.34
CA GLN A 148 15.20 4.94 11.64
C GLN A 148 14.24 4.66 12.81
N ASN A 149 12.93 4.67 12.55
CA ASN A 149 11.92 4.38 13.57
C ASN A 149 11.84 2.87 13.79
N ASP A 150 11.58 2.46 15.03
CA ASP A 150 11.45 1.05 15.39
C ASP A 150 10.10 0.44 15.02
N GLY A 151 9.17 1.26 14.53
CA GLY A 151 7.84 0.81 14.10
C GLY A 151 6.85 0.54 15.23
N HIS A 152 7.13 0.97 16.44
CA HIS A 152 6.27 0.70 17.61
C HIS A 152 4.86 1.28 17.46
N ARG A 153 4.69 2.34 16.65
CA ARG A 153 3.38 2.91 16.30
C ARG A 153 3.08 2.77 14.81
N GLY A 154 3.70 1.80 14.14
CA GLY A 154 3.53 1.53 12.73
C GLY A 154 4.05 2.65 11.83
N LEU A 155 3.60 2.67 10.58
CA LEU A 155 3.99 3.69 9.62
C LEU A 155 3.54 5.08 10.06
N ARG A 156 2.35 5.19 10.63
CA ARG A 156 1.82 6.47 11.11
C ARG A 156 2.77 7.12 12.11
N GLY A 157 3.20 6.36 13.12
CA GLY A 157 4.16 6.84 14.10
C GLY A 157 5.50 7.19 13.48
N ALA A 158 5.99 6.34 12.57
CA ALA A 158 7.26 6.57 11.90
C ALA A 158 7.24 7.88 11.09
N MET A 159 6.14 8.17 10.41
CA MET A 159 5.97 9.43 9.68
C MET A 159 5.91 10.63 10.62
N GLU A 160 5.08 10.54 11.65
CA GLU A 160 4.88 11.65 12.60
C GLU A 160 6.15 11.97 13.39
N GLU A 161 6.93 10.95 13.74
CA GLU A 161 8.17 11.11 14.51
C GLU A 161 9.38 11.48 13.63
N SER A 162 9.23 11.43 12.31
CA SER A 162 10.35 11.69 11.37
C SER A 162 10.79 13.15 11.32
N GLY A 163 9.93 14.07 11.72
CA GLY A 163 10.17 15.49 11.55
C GLY A 163 9.95 16.01 10.13
N ILE A 164 9.58 15.15 9.18
CA ILE A 164 9.30 15.52 7.80
C ILE A 164 7.86 16.03 7.71
N PRO A 165 7.61 17.16 7.03
CA PRO A 165 6.25 17.68 6.89
C PRO A 165 5.32 16.67 6.21
N ILE A 166 4.12 16.49 6.78
CA ILE A 166 3.08 15.63 6.24
C ILE A 166 2.00 16.53 5.63
N THR A 167 1.74 16.32 4.33
CA THR A 167 0.63 16.98 3.65
C THR A 167 -0.59 16.08 3.73
N ASN A 168 -1.70 16.61 4.23
CA ASN A 168 -2.97 15.87 4.31
C ASN A 168 -3.86 16.28 3.15
N LEU A 169 -4.39 15.29 2.44
CA LEU A 169 -5.40 15.50 1.40
C LEU A 169 -6.74 14.99 1.92
N GLU A 170 -7.67 15.91 2.12
CA GLU A 170 -9.04 15.56 2.52
C GLU A 170 -9.83 15.13 1.29
N VAL A 171 -10.46 13.95 1.34
CA VAL A 171 -11.28 13.40 0.27
C VAL A 171 -12.65 12.99 0.80
N GLU A 172 -13.62 12.79 -0.09
CA GLU A 172 -14.97 12.34 0.24
C GLU A 172 -15.15 10.84 -0.01
N ASP A 173 -14.07 10.08 0.13
CA ASP A 173 -14.01 8.64 -0.16
C ASP A 173 -13.75 7.85 1.12
N GLU A 174 -14.79 7.29 1.70
CA GLU A 174 -14.64 6.44 2.89
C GLU A 174 -13.95 5.11 2.58
N GLY A 175 -13.79 4.76 1.29
CA GLY A 175 -13.04 3.58 0.87
C GLY A 175 -11.57 3.61 1.24
N ILE A 176 -11.05 4.79 1.63
CA ILE A 176 -9.65 4.94 2.02
C ILE A 176 -9.27 4.14 3.29
N TYR A 177 -10.26 3.72 4.09
CA TYR A 177 -10.02 2.95 5.31
C TYR A 177 -10.99 1.77 5.50
N LYS A 178 -11.83 1.45 4.52
CA LYS A 178 -12.77 0.33 4.59
C LYS A 178 -12.18 -0.92 3.93
N ASP A 179 -12.00 -1.95 4.72
CA ASP A 179 -11.60 -3.26 4.25
C ASP A 179 -12.79 -4.22 4.00
#